data_a0476d335ce123ac274f5b06e4228bfb
#
_entry.id   a0476d335ce123ac274f5b06e4228bfb
#
_cell.length_a   1.000
_cell.length_b   1.000
_cell.length_c   1.000
_cell.angle_alpha   90.00
_cell.angle_beta   90.00
_cell.angle_gamma   90.00
#
_symmetry.space_group_name_H-M   'P 1'
#
loop_
_entity.id
_entity.type
_entity.pdbx_description
1 polymer ?
#
loop_
_entity_poly.entity_id
_entity_poly.type
_entity_poly.pdbx_seq_one_letter_code
_entity_poly.pdbx_strand_id
1 'polypeptide(L)'
;MLVILGGLPGTGKTTIAREFARALEAIHIRIDTIEQAIRNSSLAPAEVNEAGYLVAFALAEDNLRLGRTVIADSVNPIELTRAAWREVANRAGTSFTEVELICSDIEEHRRRVETRAADIDGFKLPTWEEVVARDYEPWTEDHVVVDTAALTPDQALANLCAIFSSPHEGEGGTRAEGIGGEGRL
;
A
#
# COMPACT_ATOMS: atom_id res chain seq x y z
N MET A 1 7.81 8.29 5.67
CA MET A 1 6.72 8.35 4.67
C MET A 1 6.10 6.97 4.52
N LEU A 2 4.79 6.87 4.31
CA LEU A 2 4.08 5.62 4.05
C LEU A 2 3.64 5.56 2.57
N VAL A 3 3.94 4.45 1.87
CA VAL A 3 3.38 4.14 0.56
C VAL A 3 2.37 3.01 0.72
N ILE A 4 1.12 3.27 0.35
CA ILE A 4 0.00 2.34 0.50
C ILE A 4 -0.30 1.75 -0.88
N LEU A 5 0.10 0.51 -1.12
CA LEU A 5 -0.21 -0.16 -2.37
C LEU A 5 -1.54 -0.90 -2.27
N GLY A 6 -2.34 -0.81 -3.33
CA GLY A 6 -3.57 -1.56 -3.50
C GLY A 6 -3.70 -2.16 -4.90
N GLY A 7 -4.74 -2.96 -5.10
CA GLY A 7 -5.03 -3.61 -6.38
C GLY A 7 -5.33 -5.10 -6.23
N LEU A 8 -6.02 -5.68 -7.19
CA LEU A 8 -6.41 -7.09 -7.18
C LEU A 8 -5.19 -8.04 -7.24
N PRO A 9 -5.31 -9.28 -6.77
CA PRO A 9 -4.28 -10.30 -6.97
C PRO A 9 -3.93 -10.46 -8.46
N GLY A 10 -2.64 -10.57 -8.78
CA GLY A 10 -2.18 -10.70 -10.18
C GLY A 10 -1.83 -9.39 -10.90
N THR A 11 -2.12 -8.22 -10.32
CA THR A 11 -1.75 -6.91 -10.90
C THR A 11 -0.27 -6.54 -10.78
N GLY A 12 0.57 -7.38 -10.19
CA GLY A 12 2.01 -7.12 -10.08
C GLY A 12 2.47 -6.35 -8.84
N LYS A 13 1.57 -6.07 -7.89
CA LYS A 13 1.88 -5.30 -6.65
C LYS A 13 3.17 -5.72 -5.96
N THR A 14 3.27 -6.99 -5.58
CA THR A 14 4.42 -7.48 -4.80
C THR A 14 5.73 -7.38 -5.57
N THR A 15 5.71 -7.55 -6.90
CA THR A 15 6.90 -7.35 -7.74
C THR A 15 7.34 -5.89 -7.68
N ILE A 16 6.43 -4.97 -7.92
CA ILE A 16 6.69 -3.52 -7.86
C ILE A 16 7.08 -3.12 -6.43
N ALA A 17 6.35 -3.58 -5.40
CA ALA A 17 6.64 -3.27 -4.00
C ALA A 17 8.07 -3.63 -3.60
N ARG A 18 8.55 -4.81 -4.00
CA ARG A 18 9.91 -5.28 -3.69
C ARG A 18 10.99 -4.44 -4.36
N GLU A 19 10.85 -4.16 -5.65
CA GLU A 19 11.82 -3.35 -6.37
C GLU A 19 11.80 -1.90 -5.86
N PHE A 20 10.62 -1.37 -5.58
CA PHE A 20 10.46 -0.03 -5.03
C PHE A 20 11.04 0.08 -3.61
N ALA A 21 10.84 -0.94 -2.78
CA ALA A 21 11.44 -1.00 -1.45
C ALA A 21 12.98 -1.02 -1.52
N ARG A 22 13.55 -1.77 -2.48
CA ARG A 22 15.02 -1.76 -2.70
C ARG A 22 15.51 -0.40 -3.17
N ALA A 23 14.81 0.23 -4.11
CA ALA A 23 15.19 1.54 -4.66
C ALA A 23 15.15 2.66 -3.60
N LEU A 24 14.22 2.61 -2.66
CA LEU A 24 14.05 3.61 -1.60
C LEU A 24 14.71 3.21 -0.26
N GLU A 25 15.35 2.05 -0.18
CA GLU A 25 15.81 1.46 1.10
C GLU A 25 14.70 1.43 2.17
N ALA A 26 13.47 1.15 1.71
CA ALA A 26 12.27 1.18 2.52
C ALA A 26 11.97 -0.18 3.17
N ILE A 27 11.20 -0.14 4.25
CA ILE A 27 10.66 -1.34 4.89
C ILE A 27 9.45 -1.84 4.08
N HIS A 28 9.53 -3.06 3.54
CA HIS A 28 8.42 -3.71 2.84
C HIS A 28 7.59 -4.54 3.83
N ILE A 29 6.34 -4.18 4.01
CA ILE A 29 5.38 -4.89 4.86
C ILE A 29 4.30 -5.49 3.95
N ARG A 30 4.27 -6.84 3.87
CA ARG A 30 3.33 -7.58 3.05
C ARG A 30 2.34 -8.33 3.92
N ILE A 31 1.05 -8.03 3.77
CA ILE A 31 -0.04 -8.65 4.54
C ILE A 31 -0.07 -10.17 4.36
N ASP A 32 0.00 -10.68 3.13
CA ASP A 32 -0.01 -12.12 2.85
C ASP A 32 1.09 -12.89 3.61
N THR A 33 2.28 -12.28 3.75
CA THR A 33 3.41 -12.89 4.49
C THR A 33 3.09 -12.99 5.97
N ILE A 34 2.53 -11.93 6.56
CA ILE A 34 2.16 -11.90 7.97
C ILE A 34 1.05 -12.91 8.24
N GLU A 35 -0.01 -12.89 7.43
CA GLU A 35 -1.13 -13.82 7.59
C GLU A 35 -0.69 -15.28 7.45
N GLN A 36 0.17 -15.58 6.48
CA GLN A 36 0.66 -16.96 6.33
C GLN A 36 1.56 -17.37 7.50
N ALA A 37 2.38 -16.49 8.03
CA ALA A 37 3.16 -16.76 9.24
C ALA A 37 2.27 -17.02 10.46
N ILE A 38 1.18 -16.26 10.62
CA ILE A 38 0.18 -16.51 11.66
C ILE A 38 -0.46 -17.89 11.48
N ARG A 39 -0.89 -18.25 10.24
CA ARG A 39 -1.48 -19.57 9.95
C ARG A 39 -0.51 -20.73 10.22
N ASN A 40 0.77 -20.55 9.99
CA ASN A 40 1.80 -21.55 10.22
C ASN A 40 2.22 -21.67 11.70
N SER A 41 1.77 -20.75 12.56
CA SER A 41 2.07 -20.80 13.99
C SER A 41 1.39 -21.99 14.66
N SER A 42 2.07 -22.64 15.60
CA SER A 42 1.46 -23.69 16.45
C SER A 42 0.34 -23.17 17.36
N LEU A 43 0.23 -21.85 17.51
CA LEU A 43 -0.81 -21.16 18.27
C LEU A 43 -1.81 -20.45 17.34
N ALA A 44 -1.86 -20.87 16.06
CA ALA A 44 -2.72 -20.22 15.07
C ALA A 44 -4.18 -20.22 15.53
N PRO A 45 -4.88 -19.08 15.43
CA PRO A 45 -6.31 -19.03 15.61
C PRO A 45 -7.01 -19.80 14.47
N ALA A 46 -8.27 -20.20 14.68
CA ALA A 46 -9.07 -20.88 13.66
C ALA A 46 -9.20 -20.03 12.38
N GLU A 47 -9.26 -18.70 12.55
CA GLU A 47 -9.31 -17.74 11.46
C GLU A 47 -8.35 -16.57 11.76
N VAL A 48 -7.64 -16.09 10.73
CA VAL A 48 -6.69 -14.98 10.88
C VAL A 48 -7.42 -13.62 10.91
N ASN A 49 -8.56 -13.52 10.19
CA ASN A 49 -9.38 -12.30 10.09
C ASN A 49 -8.51 -11.04 9.85
N GLU A 50 -8.69 -10.01 10.68
CA GLU A 50 -7.95 -8.75 10.63
C GLU A 50 -6.54 -8.80 11.26
N ALA A 51 -6.14 -9.92 11.88
CA ALA A 51 -4.88 -9.98 12.64
C ALA A 51 -3.66 -9.64 11.78
N GLY A 52 -3.65 -10.02 10.50
CA GLY A 52 -2.58 -9.66 9.57
C GLY A 52 -2.44 -8.14 9.40
N TYR A 53 -3.56 -7.45 9.24
CA TYR A 53 -3.59 -6.00 9.14
C TYR A 53 -3.18 -5.31 10.45
N LEU A 54 -3.69 -5.76 11.60
CA LEU A 54 -3.34 -5.17 12.91
C LEU A 54 -1.85 -5.26 13.19
N VAL A 55 -1.23 -6.41 12.90
CA VAL A 55 0.22 -6.58 13.04
C VAL A 55 0.97 -5.67 12.07
N ALA A 56 0.52 -5.59 10.82
CA ALA A 56 1.14 -4.73 9.80
C ALA A 56 1.04 -3.24 10.16
N PHE A 57 -0.10 -2.78 10.66
CA PHE A 57 -0.30 -1.39 11.11
C PHE A 57 0.66 -1.05 12.24
N ALA A 58 0.78 -1.91 13.25
CA ALA A 58 1.69 -1.68 14.37
C ALA A 58 3.16 -1.61 13.91
N LEU A 59 3.60 -2.58 13.08
CA LEU A 59 4.95 -2.58 12.54
C LEU A 59 5.24 -1.36 11.67
N ALA A 60 4.27 -0.95 10.84
CA ALA A 60 4.41 0.24 10.01
C ALA A 60 4.56 1.50 10.87
N GLU A 61 3.69 1.69 11.85
CA GLU A 61 3.70 2.85 12.74
C GLU A 61 5.03 2.97 13.49
N ASP A 62 5.55 1.88 14.04
CA ASP A 62 6.84 1.86 14.73
C ASP A 62 7.99 2.28 13.81
N ASN A 63 8.04 1.75 12.58
CA ASN A 63 9.10 2.08 11.62
C ASN A 63 8.97 3.52 11.08
N LEU A 64 7.77 4.01 10.86
CA LEU A 64 7.51 5.39 10.46
C LEU A 64 7.96 6.37 11.53
N ARG A 65 7.69 6.09 12.81
CA ARG A 65 8.17 6.90 13.96
C ARG A 65 9.70 6.93 14.07
N LEU A 66 10.39 5.89 13.58
CA LEU A 66 11.85 5.86 13.46
C LEU A 66 12.37 6.62 12.22
N GLY A 67 11.48 7.30 11.48
CA GLY A 67 11.83 8.06 10.27
C GLY A 67 12.07 7.20 9.04
N ARG A 68 11.69 5.91 9.06
CA ARG A 68 11.83 5.02 7.90
C ARG A 68 10.69 5.23 6.91
N THR A 69 10.97 5.00 5.64
CA THR A 69 9.94 4.82 4.63
C THR A 69 9.38 3.40 4.74
N VAL A 70 8.06 3.27 4.67
CA VAL A 70 7.36 1.99 4.71
C VAL A 70 6.52 1.82 3.44
N ILE A 71 6.58 0.63 2.84
CA ILE A 71 5.71 0.22 1.72
C ILE A 71 4.78 -0.86 2.23
N ALA A 72 3.49 -0.55 2.28
CA ALA A 72 2.43 -1.47 2.66
C ALA A 72 1.91 -2.20 1.41
N ASP A 73 2.16 -3.50 1.31
CA ASP A 73 1.76 -4.36 0.18
C ASP A 73 0.56 -5.21 0.59
N SER A 74 -0.62 -4.81 0.14
CA SER A 74 -1.88 -5.51 0.37
C SER A 74 -2.87 -5.27 -0.78
N VAL A 75 -3.98 -6.00 -0.79
CA VAL A 75 -5.04 -5.80 -1.80
C VAL A 75 -5.76 -4.47 -1.58
N ASN A 76 -5.97 -4.08 -0.31
CA ASN A 76 -6.71 -2.87 0.09
C ASN A 76 -8.07 -2.74 -0.64
N PRO A 77 -8.93 -3.76 -0.56
CA PRO A 77 -10.07 -3.87 -1.45
C PRO A 77 -11.21 -2.90 -1.11
N ILE A 78 -11.27 -2.42 0.11
CA ILE A 78 -12.35 -1.58 0.63
C ILE A 78 -11.81 -0.32 1.29
N GLU A 79 -12.61 0.74 1.32
CA GLU A 79 -12.23 2.02 1.90
C GLU A 79 -11.80 1.92 3.36
N LEU A 80 -12.43 1.03 4.14
CA LEU A 80 -12.07 0.80 5.53
C LEU A 80 -10.57 0.45 5.71
N THR A 81 -10.01 -0.42 4.85
CA THR A 81 -8.59 -0.80 4.95
C THR A 81 -7.65 0.31 4.49
N ARG A 82 -8.07 1.09 3.49
CA ARG A 82 -7.32 2.26 3.00
C ARG A 82 -7.28 3.36 4.05
N ALA A 83 -8.44 3.71 4.62
CA ALA A 83 -8.54 4.67 5.72
C ALA A 83 -7.71 4.27 6.94
N ALA A 84 -7.68 2.98 7.30
CA ALA A 84 -6.86 2.50 8.39
C ALA A 84 -5.36 2.71 8.14
N TRP A 85 -4.87 2.51 6.92
CA TRP A 85 -3.49 2.82 6.55
C TRP A 85 -3.18 4.33 6.62
N ARG A 86 -4.08 5.18 6.12
CA ARG A 86 -3.92 6.65 6.25
C ARG A 86 -3.82 7.07 7.71
N GLU A 87 -4.64 6.45 8.56
CA GLU A 87 -4.60 6.72 10.01
C GLU A 87 -3.28 6.28 10.66
N VAL A 88 -2.64 5.20 10.18
CA VAL A 88 -1.27 4.83 10.62
C VAL A 88 -0.27 5.95 10.34
N ALA A 89 -0.31 6.54 9.13
CA ALA A 89 0.56 7.65 8.77
C ALA A 89 0.29 8.89 9.63
N ASN A 90 -0.99 9.22 9.86
CA ASN A 90 -1.41 10.34 10.72
C ASN A 90 -0.88 10.18 12.14
N ARG A 91 -1.06 8.99 12.76
CA ARG A 91 -0.54 8.72 14.12
C ARG A 91 0.97 8.74 14.22
N ALA A 92 1.66 8.37 13.12
CA ALA A 92 3.11 8.47 13.02
C ALA A 92 3.62 9.88 12.70
N GLY A 93 2.73 10.84 12.40
CA GLY A 93 3.08 12.21 12.04
C GLY A 93 3.84 12.32 10.72
N THR A 94 3.51 11.47 9.72
CA THR A 94 4.21 11.41 8.45
C THR A 94 3.25 11.50 7.26
N SER A 95 3.77 11.87 6.09
CA SER A 95 3.02 11.85 4.84
C SER A 95 2.76 10.43 4.35
N PHE A 96 1.73 10.26 3.53
CA PHE A 96 1.44 9.02 2.81
C PHE A 96 1.17 9.30 1.32
N THR A 97 1.27 8.26 0.53
CA THR A 97 0.85 8.24 -0.87
C THR A 97 0.16 6.91 -1.13
N GLU A 98 -1.01 6.98 -1.73
CA GLU A 98 -1.77 5.81 -2.16
C GLU A 98 -1.47 5.50 -3.62
N VAL A 99 -1.28 4.21 -3.92
CA VAL A 99 -0.95 3.72 -5.26
C VAL A 99 -1.81 2.52 -5.59
N GLU A 100 -2.67 2.64 -6.57
CA GLU A 100 -3.46 1.53 -7.10
C GLU A 100 -2.74 0.90 -8.29
N LEU A 101 -2.42 -0.39 -8.19
CA LEU A 101 -1.90 -1.17 -9.32
C LEU A 101 -3.04 -1.93 -9.99
N ILE A 102 -3.24 -1.64 -11.25
CA ILE A 102 -4.24 -2.30 -12.09
C ILE A 102 -3.55 -3.10 -13.21
N CYS A 103 -4.30 -3.96 -13.85
CA CYS A 103 -3.96 -4.59 -15.12
C CYS A 103 -5.18 -4.46 -16.02
N SER A 104 -5.18 -3.46 -16.90
CA SER A 104 -6.35 -3.11 -17.73
C SER A 104 -6.64 -4.14 -18.81
N ASP A 105 -5.65 -4.94 -19.21
CA ASP A 105 -5.83 -6.08 -20.09
C ASP A 105 -6.32 -7.30 -19.29
N ILE A 106 -7.60 -7.64 -19.45
CA ILE A 106 -8.27 -8.71 -18.71
C ILE A 106 -7.65 -10.08 -19.01
N GLU A 107 -7.27 -10.35 -20.27
CA GLU A 107 -6.67 -11.62 -20.67
C GLU A 107 -5.27 -11.79 -20.06
N GLU A 108 -4.48 -10.74 -20.09
CA GLU A 108 -3.17 -10.72 -19.44
C GLU A 108 -3.30 -10.84 -17.90
N HIS A 109 -4.26 -10.16 -17.29
CA HIS A 109 -4.51 -10.25 -15.86
C HIS A 109 -4.89 -11.70 -15.47
N ARG A 110 -5.83 -12.30 -16.21
CA ARG A 110 -6.23 -13.69 -16.04
C ARG A 110 -5.03 -14.63 -16.20
N ARG A 111 -4.28 -14.49 -17.28
CA ARG A 111 -3.08 -15.29 -17.51
C ARG A 111 -2.10 -15.21 -16.32
N ARG A 112 -1.85 -14.01 -15.80
CA ARG A 112 -0.96 -13.81 -14.64
C ARG A 112 -1.50 -14.51 -13.39
N VAL A 113 -2.80 -14.40 -13.10
CA VAL A 113 -3.42 -15.08 -11.96
C VAL A 113 -3.28 -16.60 -12.06
N GLU A 114 -3.54 -17.17 -13.23
CA GLU A 114 -3.54 -18.62 -13.47
C GLU A 114 -2.13 -19.24 -13.56
N THR A 115 -1.11 -18.46 -13.99
CA THR A 115 0.24 -18.99 -14.23
C THR A 115 1.26 -18.68 -13.15
N ARG A 116 0.96 -17.75 -12.22
CA ARG A 116 1.92 -17.40 -11.16
C ARG A 116 2.14 -18.55 -10.18
N ALA A 117 3.36 -18.67 -9.69
CA ALA A 117 3.68 -19.55 -8.57
C ALA A 117 3.54 -18.80 -7.23
N ALA A 118 3.18 -19.53 -6.17
CA ALA A 118 3.24 -18.98 -4.82
C ALA A 118 4.71 -18.77 -4.42
N ASP A 119 5.00 -17.60 -3.87
CA ASP A 119 6.31 -17.22 -3.36
C ASP A 119 6.38 -17.23 -1.83
N ILE A 120 5.29 -17.61 -1.19
CA ILE A 120 5.16 -17.85 0.25
C ILE A 120 4.80 -19.33 0.43
N ASP A 121 5.59 -20.04 1.22
CA ASP A 121 5.36 -21.46 1.47
C ASP A 121 4.00 -21.71 2.15
N GLY A 122 3.24 -22.65 1.59
CA GLY A 122 1.89 -22.99 2.04
C GLY A 122 0.80 -21.96 1.71
N PHE A 123 1.13 -20.87 1.01
CA PHE A 123 0.13 -19.86 0.63
C PHE A 123 -0.73 -20.33 -0.53
N LYS A 124 -2.05 -20.37 -0.31
CA LYS A 124 -3.01 -20.70 -1.36
C LYS A 124 -3.30 -19.47 -2.20
N LEU A 125 -2.88 -19.52 -3.47
CA LEU A 125 -3.20 -18.46 -4.44
C LEU A 125 -4.70 -18.50 -4.79
N PRO A 126 -5.37 -17.35 -4.92
CA PRO A 126 -6.75 -17.30 -5.41
C PRO A 126 -6.83 -17.70 -6.88
N THR A 127 -7.93 -18.33 -7.26
CA THR A 127 -8.28 -18.59 -8.65
C THR A 127 -8.74 -17.30 -9.35
N TRP A 128 -8.86 -17.35 -10.68
CA TRP A 128 -9.39 -16.21 -11.44
C TRP A 128 -10.82 -15.85 -11.00
N GLU A 129 -11.67 -16.86 -10.80
CA GLU A 129 -13.04 -16.68 -10.34
C GLU A 129 -13.11 -16.00 -8.97
N GLU A 130 -12.22 -16.38 -8.04
CA GLU A 130 -12.11 -15.75 -6.71
C GLU A 130 -11.59 -14.31 -6.80
N VAL A 131 -10.75 -14.00 -7.79
CA VAL A 131 -10.24 -12.63 -8.01
C VAL A 131 -11.34 -11.72 -8.54
N VAL A 132 -12.10 -12.16 -9.56
CA VAL A 132 -13.16 -11.32 -10.16
C VAL A 132 -14.41 -11.22 -9.30
N ALA A 133 -14.66 -12.21 -8.44
CA ALA A 133 -15.77 -12.18 -7.48
C ALA A 133 -15.44 -11.38 -6.20
N ARG A 134 -14.20 -10.93 -6.05
CA ARG A 134 -13.80 -10.16 -4.87
C ARG A 134 -14.50 -8.81 -4.85
N ASP A 135 -15.10 -8.48 -3.71
CA ASP A 135 -15.57 -7.13 -3.46
C ASP A 135 -14.39 -6.16 -3.47
N TYR A 136 -14.39 -5.23 -4.41
CA TYR A 136 -13.33 -4.24 -4.60
C TYR A 136 -13.96 -2.88 -4.87
N GLU A 137 -14.04 -2.08 -3.81
CA GLU A 137 -14.62 -0.74 -3.87
C GLU A 137 -13.75 0.19 -4.74
N PRO A 138 -14.36 1.05 -5.57
CA PRO A 138 -13.63 2.09 -6.28
C PRO A 138 -12.82 2.97 -5.32
N TRP A 139 -11.67 3.42 -5.75
CA TRP A 139 -10.90 4.41 -4.99
C TRP A 139 -11.54 5.77 -5.19
N THR A 140 -11.79 6.49 -4.11
CA THR A 140 -12.48 7.79 -4.10
C THR A 140 -11.54 8.96 -3.78
N GLU A 141 -10.45 8.67 -3.06
CA GLU A 141 -9.45 9.66 -2.71
C GLU A 141 -8.38 9.78 -3.81
N ASP A 142 -7.65 10.88 -3.82
CA ASP A 142 -6.55 11.12 -4.75
C ASP A 142 -5.46 10.05 -4.57
N HIS A 143 -5.14 9.35 -5.65
CA HIS A 143 -4.15 8.29 -5.66
C HIS A 143 -3.44 8.18 -7.01
N VAL A 144 -2.28 7.54 -7.02
CA VAL A 144 -1.51 7.23 -8.22
C VAL A 144 -2.02 5.91 -8.81
N VAL A 145 -2.37 5.91 -10.09
CA VAL A 145 -2.74 4.68 -10.81
C VAL A 145 -1.57 4.19 -11.65
N VAL A 146 -1.21 2.91 -11.48
CA VAL A 146 -0.16 2.25 -12.26
C VAL A 146 -0.77 1.08 -13.01
N ASP A 147 -0.92 1.23 -14.33
CA ASP A 147 -1.40 0.14 -15.19
C ASP A 147 -0.24 -0.75 -15.65
N THR A 148 -0.18 -1.93 -15.09
CA THR A 148 0.88 -2.91 -15.39
C THR A 148 0.65 -3.71 -16.67
N ALA A 149 -0.49 -3.54 -17.36
CA ALA A 149 -0.67 -4.05 -18.72
C ALA A 149 0.05 -3.16 -19.73
N ALA A 150 0.08 -1.85 -19.48
CA ALA A 150 0.70 -0.85 -20.35
C ALA A 150 2.21 -0.64 -20.07
N LEU A 151 2.69 -1.03 -18.89
CA LEU A 151 4.06 -0.74 -18.42
C LEU A 151 4.80 -2.04 -18.08
N THR A 152 6.08 -2.11 -18.44
CA THR A 152 6.99 -3.12 -17.86
C THR A 152 7.23 -2.83 -16.37
N PRO A 153 7.68 -3.81 -15.57
CA PRO A 153 8.04 -3.57 -14.17
C PRO A 153 9.05 -2.43 -13.98
N ASP A 154 10.06 -2.35 -14.84
CA ASP A 154 11.09 -1.30 -14.78
C ASP A 154 10.51 0.09 -15.09
N GLN A 155 9.59 0.18 -16.06
CA GLN A 155 8.90 1.44 -16.38
C GLN A 155 7.97 1.88 -15.24
N ALA A 156 7.21 0.94 -14.66
CA ALA A 156 6.35 1.21 -13.52
C ALA A 156 7.17 1.69 -12.30
N LEU A 157 8.31 1.05 -12.03
CA LEU A 157 9.25 1.45 -10.99
C LEU A 157 9.81 2.85 -11.24
N ALA A 158 10.27 3.13 -12.47
CA ALA A 158 10.82 4.44 -12.83
C ALA A 158 9.78 5.56 -12.66
N ASN A 159 8.53 5.32 -13.07
CA ASN A 159 7.44 6.27 -12.87
C ASN A 159 7.17 6.55 -11.39
N LEU A 160 7.12 5.49 -10.57
CA LEU A 160 6.96 5.66 -9.12
C LEU A 160 8.15 6.44 -8.54
N CYS A 161 9.37 6.05 -8.81
CA CYS A 161 10.56 6.75 -8.31
C CYS A 161 10.56 8.22 -8.70
N ALA A 162 10.12 8.59 -9.91
CA ALA A 162 10.03 9.98 -10.35
C ALA A 162 9.03 10.79 -9.50
N ILE A 163 7.87 10.22 -9.17
CA ILE A 163 6.85 10.86 -8.32
C ILE A 163 7.44 11.13 -6.93
N PHE A 164 8.16 10.17 -6.36
CA PHE A 164 8.69 10.26 -5.00
C PHE A 164 10.03 11.04 -4.91
N SER A 165 10.70 11.29 -6.03
CA SER A 165 11.92 12.10 -6.10
C SER A 165 11.65 13.57 -6.35
N SER A 166 10.44 13.94 -6.79
CA SER A 166 10.03 15.32 -6.95
C SER A 166 9.87 15.96 -5.57
N PRO A 167 10.51 17.08 -5.26
CA PRO A 167 10.28 17.77 -4.01
C PRO A 167 8.79 18.15 -3.95
N HIS A 168 8.07 17.69 -2.93
CA HIS A 168 6.75 18.20 -2.63
C HIS A 168 6.92 19.71 -2.35
N GLU A 169 6.54 20.57 -3.29
CA GLU A 169 6.29 21.96 -2.99
C GLU A 169 5.12 21.99 -2.00
N GLY A 170 5.49 22.06 -0.72
CA GLY A 170 4.53 22.24 0.35
C GLY A 170 3.82 23.55 0.09
N GLU A 171 2.57 23.51 -0.33
CA GLU A 171 1.70 24.67 -0.27
C GLU A 171 1.66 25.13 1.18
N GLY A 172 2.39 26.21 1.41
CA GLY A 172 2.50 26.88 2.70
C GLY A 172 1.12 27.32 3.16
N GLY A 173 0.63 26.71 4.22
CA GLY A 173 -0.48 27.23 4.98
C GLY A 173 -0.18 28.69 5.34
N THR A 174 -0.93 29.60 4.77
CA THR A 174 -0.95 31.03 5.08
C THR A 174 -1.15 31.20 6.59
N ARG A 175 -0.07 31.62 7.26
CA ARG A 175 -0.17 32.21 8.58
C ARG A 175 -1.02 33.48 8.46
N ALA A 176 -2.21 33.47 9.02
CA ALA A 176 -2.96 34.69 9.28
C ALA A 176 -2.17 35.51 10.28
N GLU A 177 -1.56 36.58 9.81
CA GLU A 177 -1.07 37.66 10.67
C GLU A 177 -2.26 38.33 11.35
N GLY A 178 -2.44 38.07 12.61
CA GLY A 178 -3.32 38.83 13.49
C GLY A 178 -2.72 40.20 13.76
N ILE A 179 -3.32 41.19 13.17
CA ILE A 179 -3.02 42.63 13.38
C ILE A 179 -3.35 42.96 14.84
N GLY A 180 -2.35 43.52 15.51
CA GLY A 180 -2.50 44.07 16.86
C GLY A 180 -3.52 45.19 16.92
N GLY A 181 -4.29 45.24 17.98
CA GLY A 181 -5.13 46.35 18.40
C GLY A 181 -4.79 46.69 19.82
N GLU A 182 -4.06 47.84 19.99
CA GLU A 182 -3.91 48.52 21.29
C GLU A 182 -5.26 48.98 21.81
N GLY A 183 -5.46 48.85 23.09
CA GLY A 183 -6.62 49.39 23.80
C GLY A 183 -6.38 49.45 25.31
N ARG A 184 -5.87 50.59 25.75
CA ARG A 184 -5.81 51.00 27.16
C ARG A 184 -7.18 50.91 27.84
N LEU A 185 -7.26 50.41 29.03
CA LEU A 185 -7.58 51.09 30.31
C LEU A 185 -7.54 50.04 31.42
#